data_a553bb530d58906a9defb015f501b9f8
#
_entry.id   a553bb530d58906a9defb015f501b9f8
#
_cell.length_a   1.000
_cell.length_b   1.000
_cell.length_c   1.000
_cell.angle_alpha   90.00
_cell.angle_beta   90.00
_cell.angle_gamma   90.00
#
_symmetry.space_group_name_H-M   'P 1'
#
loop_
_entity.id
_entity.type
_entity.pdbx_description
1 polymer ?
#
loop_
_entity_poly.entity_id
_entity_poly.type
_entity_poly.pdbx_seq_one_letter_code
_entity_poly.pdbx_strand_id
1 'polypeptide(L)'
;KLSDIAVPERALYLRTIMAELQRVASHLMATGAFINDCGAWQTPVMHCFRDREKVLDLFEMTCGARITTNYMRIGGVAFDIPDEFLPVLDKLVNGDLPFRFDELEDLIVGNEIILMRARDVGVVSPEVAINASLSGPMLRSTGVAWDIRKADPYAVYDRVAFDIPVGYN
;
A
#
# COMPACT_ATOMS: atom_id res chain seq x y z
N LYS A 1 -20.64 -9.86 -1.28
CA LYS A 1 -20.84 -11.00 -2.22
C LYS A 1 -21.46 -12.20 -1.48
N LEU A 2 -20.80 -12.80 -0.46
CA LEU A 2 -21.30 -14.03 0.18
C LEU A 2 -22.66 -13.87 0.88
N SER A 3 -22.93 -12.70 1.47
CA SER A 3 -24.19 -12.44 2.19
C SER A 3 -25.24 -11.72 1.34
N ASP A 4 -24.90 -11.37 0.12
CA ASP A 4 -25.74 -10.61 -0.85
C ASP A 4 -26.36 -9.32 -0.24
N ILE A 5 -25.64 -8.69 0.69
CA ILE A 5 -26.06 -7.47 1.36
C ILE A 5 -25.57 -6.26 0.54
N ALA A 6 -26.50 -5.39 0.18
CA ALA A 6 -26.18 -4.14 -0.48
C ALA A 6 -25.40 -3.21 0.48
N VAL A 7 -24.32 -2.62 -0.03
CA VAL A 7 -23.49 -1.66 0.70
C VAL A 7 -23.77 -0.27 0.15
N PRO A 8 -24.06 0.74 0.99
CA PRO A 8 -24.25 2.12 0.54
C PRO A 8 -23.03 2.64 -0.23
N GLU A 9 -23.26 3.42 -1.27
CA GLU A 9 -22.21 3.92 -2.15
C GLU A 9 -21.11 4.68 -1.40
N ARG A 10 -21.48 5.58 -0.48
CA ARG A 10 -20.53 6.29 0.39
C ARG A 10 -19.63 5.31 1.16
N ALA A 11 -20.21 4.25 1.70
CA ALA A 11 -19.45 3.24 2.43
C ALA A 11 -18.48 2.47 1.53
N LEU A 12 -18.82 2.24 0.25
CA LEU A 12 -17.91 1.63 -0.73
C LEU A 12 -16.67 2.50 -0.95
N TYR A 13 -16.85 3.82 -1.14
CA TYR A 13 -15.72 4.75 -1.26
C TYR A 13 -14.87 4.80 0.01
N LEU A 14 -15.47 4.89 1.19
CA LEU A 14 -14.75 4.90 2.45
C LEU A 14 -13.94 3.61 2.66
N ARG A 15 -14.53 2.46 2.33
CA ARG A 15 -13.83 1.16 2.38
C ARG A 15 -12.65 1.13 1.44
N THR A 16 -12.77 1.69 0.24
CA THR A 16 -11.67 1.75 -0.73
C THR A 16 -10.54 2.66 -0.23
N ILE A 17 -10.86 3.84 0.29
CA ILE A 17 -9.88 4.76 0.90
C ILE A 17 -9.12 4.05 2.03
N MET A 18 -9.84 3.42 2.96
CA MET A 18 -9.20 2.73 4.08
C MET A 18 -8.37 1.52 3.65
N ALA A 19 -8.79 0.80 2.60
CA ALA A 19 -8.03 -0.31 2.04
C ALA A 19 -6.71 0.16 1.41
N GLU A 20 -6.72 1.28 0.69
CA GLU A 20 -5.50 1.84 0.09
C GLU A 20 -4.58 2.47 1.16
N LEU A 21 -5.12 3.16 2.15
CA LEU A 21 -4.34 3.63 3.30
C LEU A 21 -3.67 2.46 4.04
N GLN A 22 -4.40 1.37 4.26
CA GLN A 22 -3.84 0.15 4.85
C GLN A 22 -2.73 -0.46 3.99
N ARG A 23 -2.88 -0.42 2.67
CA ARG A 23 -1.85 -0.86 1.72
C ARG A 23 -0.60 0.01 1.84
N VAL A 24 -0.75 1.35 1.86
CA VAL A 24 0.37 2.28 2.05
C VAL A 24 1.09 2.00 3.37
N ALA A 25 0.35 1.89 4.48
CA ALA A 25 0.93 1.59 5.79
C ALA A 25 1.68 0.25 5.83
N SER A 26 1.14 -0.77 5.15
CA SER A 26 1.76 -2.10 5.04
C SER A 26 3.00 -2.08 4.17
N HIS A 27 2.97 -1.40 3.03
CA HIS A 27 4.11 -1.32 2.12
C HIS A 27 5.26 -0.51 2.73
N LEU A 28 4.98 0.58 3.43
CA LEU A 28 6.01 1.33 4.17
C LEU A 28 6.71 0.43 5.20
N MET A 29 5.95 -0.34 5.97
CA MET A 29 6.53 -1.29 6.93
C MET A 29 7.38 -2.37 6.23
N ALA A 30 6.84 -3.00 5.20
CA ALA A 30 7.52 -4.08 4.48
C ALA A 30 8.80 -3.59 3.78
N THR A 31 8.73 -2.45 3.10
CA THR A 31 9.88 -1.84 2.41
C THR A 31 10.96 -1.44 3.41
N GLY A 32 10.58 -0.75 4.50
CA GLY A 32 11.53 -0.33 5.53
C GLY A 32 12.26 -1.52 6.15
N ALA A 33 11.54 -2.59 6.51
CA ALA A 33 12.12 -3.80 7.07
C ALA A 33 13.03 -4.52 6.07
N PHE A 34 12.58 -4.70 4.84
CA PHE A 34 13.34 -5.35 3.79
C PHE A 34 14.67 -4.64 3.50
N ILE A 35 14.64 -3.32 3.37
CA ILE A 35 15.84 -2.51 3.10
C ILE A 35 16.81 -2.54 4.29
N ASN A 36 16.29 -2.55 5.52
CA ASN A 36 17.10 -2.73 6.71
C ASN A 36 17.82 -4.07 6.70
N ASP A 37 17.15 -5.15 6.32
CA ASP A 37 17.74 -6.50 6.21
C ASP A 37 18.75 -6.59 5.07
N CYS A 38 18.59 -5.81 4.00
CA CYS A 38 19.57 -5.64 2.94
C CYS A 38 20.84 -4.90 3.39
N GLY A 39 20.86 -4.34 4.60
CA GLY A 39 22.04 -3.72 5.22
C GLY A 39 22.07 -2.21 5.21
N ALA A 40 21.02 -1.54 4.76
CA ALA A 40 20.82 -0.11 4.97
C ALA A 40 20.26 0.13 6.38
N TRP A 41 21.14 0.02 7.36
CA TRP A 41 20.81 0.00 8.79
C TRP A 41 20.03 1.23 9.25
N GLN A 42 18.87 1.00 9.85
CA GLN A 42 17.95 1.93 10.52
C GLN A 42 17.37 3.09 9.67
N THR A 43 18.13 3.80 8.85
CA THR A 43 17.68 5.05 8.22
C THR A 43 16.41 4.86 7.38
N PRO A 44 16.33 3.95 6.39
CA PRO A 44 15.11 3.76 5.60
C PRO A 44 13.91 3.32 6.45
N VAL A 45 14.12 2.43 7.43
CA VAL A 45 13.03 1.98 8.30
C VAL A 45 12.47 3.12 9.15
N MET A 46 13.31 4.02 9.64
CA MET A 46 12.86 5.19 10.41
C MET A 46 12.04 6.15 9.56
N HIS A 47 12.45 6.41 8.31
CA HIS A 47 11.67 7.22 7.36
C HIS A 47 10.31 6.57 7.06
N CYS A 48 10.31 5.29 6.74
CA CYS A 48 9.07 4.56 6.47
C CYS A 48 8.10 4.57 7.66
N PHE A 49 8.59 4.37 8.88
CA PHE A 49 7.75 4.39 10.06
C PHE A 49 7.24 5.78 10.41
N ARG A 50 8.06 6.83 10.25
CA ARG A 50 7.63 8.23 10.39
C ARG A 50 6.41 8.54 9.49
N ASP A 51 6.45 8.09 8.24
CA ASP A 51 5.40 8.38 7.28
C ASP A 51 4.18 7.46 7.49
N ARG A 52 4.42 6.22 7.93
CA ARG A 52 3.38 5.29 8.36
C ARG A 52 2.57 5.84 9.53
N GLU A 53 3.18 6.51 10.51
CA GLU A 53 2.48 7.12 11.65
C GLU A 53 1.35 8.06 11.20
N LYS A 54 1.57 8.86 10.14
CA LYS A 54 0.54 9.76 9.61
C LYS A 54 -0.69 9.02 9.07
N VAL A 55 -0.49 7.83 8.51
CA VAL A 55 -1.59 6.96 8.08
C VAL A 55 -2.31 6.36 9.28
N LEU A 56 -1.58 5.98 10.33
CA LEU A 56 -2.17 5.46 11.56
C LEU A 56 -3.00 6.52 12.31
N ASP A 57 -2.61 7.79 12.24
CA ASP A 57 -3.40 8.90 12.80
C ASP A 57 -4.78 9.01 12.11
N LEU A 58 -4.85 8.79 10.79
CA LEU A 58 -6.12 8.72 10.06
C LEU A 58 -6.98 7.53 10.50
N PHE A 59 -6.37 6.38 10.79
CA PHE A 59 -7.10 5.24 11.33
C PHE A 59 -7.65 5.53 12.74
N GLU A 60 -6.84 6.10 13.61
CA GLU A 60 -7.27 6.50 14.95
C GLU A 60 -8.43 7.50 14.89
N MET A 61 -8.35 8.47 14.00
CA MET A 61 -9.40 9.48 13.78
C MET A 61 -10.75 8.85 13.37
N THR A 62 -10.72 7.75 12.62
CA THR A 62 -11.95 7.12 12.08
C THR A 62 -12.51 6.00 12.94
N CYS A 63 -11.67 5.24 13.63
CA CYS A 63 -12.12 4.07 14.37
C CYS A 63 -11.52 3.92 15.78
N GLY A 64 -10.74 4.92 16.23
CA GLY A 64 -10.13 4.90 17.56
C GLY A 64 -9.01 3.89 17.75
N ALA A 65 -8.56 3.22 16.66
CA ALA A 65 -7.51 2.20 16.71
C ALA A 65 -6.48 2.45 15.62
N ARG A 66 -5.20 2.33 15.97
CA ARG A 66 -4.07 2.60 15.06
C ARG A 66 -3.67 1.38 14.22
N ILE A 67 -3.73 0.18 14.76
CA ILE A 67 -3.21 -1.05 14.13
C ILE A 67 -4.33 -2.04 13.84
N THR A 68 -5.10 -2.43 14.85
CA THR A 68 -6.17 -3.42 14.74
C THR A 68 -7.51 -2.76 14.40
N THR A 69 -7.53 -2.03 13.29
CA THR A 69 -8.73 -1.32 12.84
C THR A 69 -9.85 -2.30 12.51
N ASN A 70 -11.02 -2.09 13.05
CA ASN A 70 -12.23 -2.84 12.74
C ASN A 70 -13.29 -1.92 12.13
N TYR A 71 -12.88 -1.21 11.07
CA TYR A 71 -13.70 -0.17 10.45
C TYR A 71 -14.68 -0.72 9.41
N MET A 72 -14.22 -1.68 8.59
CA MET A 72 -15.07 -2.33 7.61
C MET A 72 -16.00 -3.34 8.28
N ARG A 73 -17.31 -3.19 8.06
CA ARG A 73 -18.33 -4.04 8.64
C ARG A 73 -19.15 -4.73 7.56
N ILE A 74 -19.85 -5.80 7.90
CA ILE A 74 -20.86 -6.41 7.02
C ILE A 74 -21.94 -5.36 6.76
N GLY A 75 -22.17 -5.05 5.48
CA GLY A 75 -23.14 -4.04 5.05
C GLY A 75 -22.62 -2.59 5.02
N GLY A 76 -21.37 -2.31 5.41
CA GLY A 76 -20.85 -0.95 5.35
C GLY A 76 -19.56 -0.70 6.11
N VAL A 77 -19.54 0.38 6.90
CA VAL A 77 -18.46 0.81 7.79
C VAL A 77 -19.01 1.04 9.20
N ALA A 78 -18.12 1.04 10.20
CA ALA A 78 -18.51 1.14 11.61
C ALA A 78 -19.08 2.53 11.95
N PHE A 79 -18.45 3.59 11.43
CA PHE A 79 -18.81 4.99 11.66
C PHE A 79 -18.56 5.78 10.38
N ASP A 80 -19.19 6.94 10.24
CA ASP A 80 -18.81 7.90 9.20
C ASP A 80 -17.49 8.59 9.59
N ILE A 81 -16.84 9.21 8.62
CA ILE A 81 -15.61 9.98 8.84
C ILE A 81 -15.94 11.34 9.49
N PRO A 82 -15.09 11.82 10.41
CA PRO A 82 -15.20 13.19 10.92
C PRO A 82 -14.88 14.23 9.83
N ASP A 83 -15.36 15.46 10.01
CA ASP A 83 -15.22 16.53 9.03
C ASP A 83 -13.73 16.86 8.72
N GLU A 84 -12.86 16.69 9.69
CA GLU A 84 -11.42 16.94 9.56
C GLU A 84 -10.68 15.86 8.76
N PHE A 85 -11.28 14.70 8.55
CA PHE A 85 -10.61 13.56 7.90
C PHE A 85 -10.17 13.88 6.46
N LEU A 86 -11.09 14.41 5.64
CA LEU A 86 -10.78 14.68 4.23
C LEU A 86 -9.69 15.75 4.05
N PRO A 87 -9.71 16.88 4.77
CA PRO A 87 -8.61 17.84 4.71
C PRO A 87 -7.24 17.26 5.12
N VAL A 88 -7.22 16.42 6.17
CA VAL A 88 -5.97 15.76 6.61
C VAL A 88 -5.50 14.73 5.58
N LEU A 89 -6.41 13.95 5.03
CA LEU A 89 -6.12 12.98 3.97
C LEU A 89 -5.57 13.68 2.72
N ASP A 90 -6.20 14.75 2.27
CA ASP A 90 -5.77 15.51 1.10
C ASP A 90 -4.35 16.08 1.28
N LYS A 91 -4.08 16.69 2.43
CA LYS A 91 -2.75 17.16 2.78
C LYS A 91 -1.71 16.03 2.79
N LEU A 92 -2.06 14.86 3.32
CA LEU A 92 -1.18 13.71 3.35
C LEU A 92 -0.88 13.20 1.94
N VAL A 93 -1.92 12.95 1.13
CA VAL A 93 -1.80 12.29 -0.18
C VAL A 93 -1.21 13.23 -1.24
N ASN A 94 -1.63 14.47 -1.29
CA ASN A 94 -1.22 15.44 -2.31
C ASN A 94 -0.05 16.34 -1.87
N GLY A 95 0.21 16.43 -0.57
CA GLY A 95 1.29 17.24 -0.02
C GLY A 95 2.47 16.42 0.50
N ASP A 96 2.25 15.68 1.58
CA ASP A 96 3.36 15.07 2.32
C ASP A 96 3.94 13.82 1.61
N LEU A 97 3.10 12.86 1.19
CA LEU A 97 3.55 11.57 0.68
C LEU A 97 4.38 11.67 -0.61
N PRO A 98 4.05 12.48 -1.63
CA PRO A 98 4.86 12.57 -2.83
C PRO A 98 6.31 12.96 -2.50
N PHE A 99 6.50 14.03 -1.75
CA PHE A 99 7.83 14.47 -1.32
C PHE A 99 8.57 13.39 -0.49
N ARG A 100 7.84 12.65 0.36
CA ARG A 100 8.41 11.59 1.20
C ARG A 100 8.82 10.36 0.38
N PHE A 101 8.08 10.05 -0.66
CA PHE A 101 8.44 8.95 -1.56
C PHE A 101 9.65 9.30 -2.41
N ASP A 102 9.78 10.54 -2.88
CA ASP A 102 10.98 11.01 -3.56
C ASP A 102 12.21 10.91 -2.64
N GLU A 103 12.08 11.34 -1.37
CA GLU A 103 13.12 11.20 -0.36
C GLU A 103 13.53 9.73 -0.12
N LEU A 104 12.56 8.82 -0.08
CA LEU A 104 12.83 7.37 0.06
C LEU A 104 13.47 6.79 -1.20
N GLU A 105 13.04 7.20 -2.38
CA GLU A 105 13.62 6.74 -3.64
C GLU A 105 15.08 7.14 -3.74
N ASP A 106 15.41 8.39 -3.46
CA ASP A 106 16.80 8.89 -3.42
C ASP A 106 17.66 8.11 -2.42
N LEU A 107 17.09 7.78 -1.26
CA LEU A 107 17.80 7.07 -0.21
C LEU A 107 18.07 5.60 -0.53
N ILE A 108 17.17 4.96 -1.30
CA ILE A 108 17.17 3.50 -1.53
C ILE A 108 17.75 3.14 -2.90
N VAL A 109 17.25 3.77 -3.96
CA VAL A 109 17.54 3.35 -5.35
C VAL A 109 19.01 3.57 -5.72
N GLY A 110 19.62 4.65 -5.24
CA GLY A 110 21.03 4.97 -5.45
C GLY A 110 22.00 4.34 -4.43
N ASN A 111 21.50 3.59 -3.47
CA ASN A 111 22.33 3.04 -2.40
C ASN A 111 23.17 1.86 -2.89
N GLU A 112 24.50 2.03 -2.89
CA GLU A 112 25.46 1.00 -3.37
C GLU A 112 25.34 -0.32 -2.61
N ILE A 113 25.09 -0.29 -1.30
CA ILE A 113 24.97 -1.49 -0.47
C ILE A 113 23.76 -2.31 -0.93
N ILE A 114 22.63 -1.63 -1.17
CA ILE A 114 21.38 -2.26 -1.63
C ILE A 114 21.59 -2.83 -3.04
N LEU A 115 22.15 -2.02 -3.95
CA LEU A 115 22.43 -2.44 -5.33
C LEU A 115 23.34 -3.66 -5.38
N MET A 116 24.41 -3.68 -4.59
CA MET A 116 25.36 -4.82 -4.55
C MET A 116 24.72 -6.10 -3.99
N ARG A 117 23.71 -5.98 -3.13
CA ARG A 117 23.06 -7.13 -2.48
C ARG A 117 21.80 -7.60 -3.18
N ALA A 118 21.16 -6.73 -3.97
CA ALA A 118 19.90 -7.05 -4.63
C ALA A 118 20.04 -7.34 -6.12
N ARG A 119 21.01 -6.71 -6.81
CA ARG A 119 21.17 -6.88 -8.26
C ARG A 119 21.52 -8.32 -8.61
N ASP A 120 20.75 -8.90 -9.52
CA ASP A 120 20.91 -10.27 -10.02
C ASP A 120 20.77 -11.37 -8.93
N VAL A 121 20.18 -11.03 -7.78
CA VAL A 121 19.97 -11.97 -6.68
C VAL A 121 18.50 -12.35 -6.59
N GLY A 122 18.21 -13.67 -6.59
CA GLY A 122 16.85 -14.17 -6.45
C GLY A 122 15.93 -13.89 -7.64
N VAL A 123 16.51 -13.79 -8.82
CA VAL A 123 15.76 -13.58 -10.07
C VAL A 123 14.78 -14.73 -10.31
N VAL A 124 13.51 -14.40 -10.49
CA VAL A 124 12.42 -15.36 -10.73
C VAL A 124 11.81 -15.10 -12.10
N SER A 125 11.71 -16.14 -12.93
CA SER A 125 11.06 -16.00 -14.23
C SER A 125 9.52 -15.83 -14.08
N PRO A 126 8.86 -15.15 -15.02
CA PRO A 126 7.40 -15.03 -15.03
C PRO A 126 6.68 -16.38 -14.94
N GLU A 127 7.19 -17.39 -15.64
CA GLU A 127 6.63 -18.74 -15.64
C GLU A 127 6.68 -19.38 -14.25
N VAL A 128 7.83 -19.30 -13.58
CA VAL A 128 7.99 -19.83 -12.22
C VAL A 128 7.11 -19.07 -11.24
N ALA A 129 7.01 -17.75 -11.38
CA ALA A 129 6.17 -16.91 -10.52
C ALA A 129 4.69 -17.29 -10.64
N ILE A 130 4.18 -17.49 -11.86
CA ILE A 130 2.80 -17.89 -12.12
C ILE A 130 2.54 -19.30 -11.59
N ASN A 131 3.42 -20.26 -11.86
CA ASN A 131 3.30 -21.64 -11.40
C ASN A 131 3.36 -21.76 -9.88
N ALA A 132 4.13 -20.88 -9.21
CA ALA A 132 4.17 -20.78 -7.76
C ALA A 132 3.01 -19.97 -7.16
N SER A 133 2.05 -19.52 -7.98
CA SER A 133 0.92 -18.70 -7.54
C SER A 133 1.33 -17.39 -6.84
N LEU A 134 2.43 -16.79 -7.26
CA LEU A 134 2.85 -15.48 -6.75
C LEU A 134 1.86 -14.40 -7.20
N SER A 135 1.69 -13.37 -6.39
CA SER A 135 0.81 -12.24 -6.66
C SER A 135 1.43 -10.92 -6.18
N GLY A 136 0.73 -9.81 -6.42
CA GLY A 136 1.14 -8.49 -5.94
C GLY A 136 2.52 -8.06 -6.45
N PRO A 137 3.32 -7.35 -5.64
CA PRO A 137 4.63 -6.84 -6.04
C PRO A 137 5.60 -7.93 -6.50
N MET A 138 5.57 -9.11 -5.88
CA MET A 138 6.43 -10.24 -6.25
C MET A 138 6.17 -10.74 -7.68
N LEU A 139 4.91 -10.79 -8.11
CA LEU A 139 4.57 -11.15 -9.49
C LEU A 139 4.91 -10.00 -10.45
N ARG A 140 4.61 -8.76 -10.07
CA ARG A 140 4.89 -7.59 -10.92
C ARG A 140 6.37 -7.32 -11.10
N SER A 141 7.23 -7.71 -10.17
CA SER A 141 8.69 -7.61 -10.33
C SER A 141 9.25 -8.55 -11.40
N THR A 142 8.48 -9.55 -11.84
CA THR A 142 8.86 -10.45 -12.94
C THR A 142 8.40 -9.97 -14.33
N GLY A 143 7.87 -8.77 -14.45
CA GLY A 143 7.37 -8.23 -15.71
C GLY A 143 5.88 -8.51 -15.99
N VAL A 144 5.18 -9.22 -15.10
CA VAL A 144 3.76 -9.57 -15.27
C VAL A 144 2.87 -8.44 -14.75
N ALA A 145 2.19 -7.72 -15.63
CA ALA A 145 1.28 -6.62 -15.30
C ALA A 145 -0.09 -7.15 -14.83
N TRP A 146 -0.13 -7.78 -13.66
CA TRP A 146 -1.37 -8.29 -13.07
C TRP A 146 -1.69 -7.61 -11.74
N ASP A 147 -2.95 -7.18 -11.61
CA ASP A 147 -3.50 -6.63 -10.36
C ASP A 147 -4.96 -7.02 -10.23
N ILE A 148 -5.32 -7.62 -9.09
CA ILE A 148 -6.68 -8.10 -8.83
C ILE A 148 -7.71 -6.98 -8.85
N ARG A 149 -7.32 -5.76 -8.52
CA ARG A 149 -8.21 -4.59 -8.55
C ARG A 149 -8.68 -4.24 -9.97
N LYS A 150 -7.93 -4.69 -11.00
CA LYS A 150 -8.31 -4.55 -12.43
C LYS A 150 -8.83 -5.86 -13.01
N ALA A 151 -8.28 -7.01 -12.60
CA ALA A 151 -8.65 -8.31 -13.14
C ALA A 151 -10.03 -8.80 -12.64
N ASP A 152 -10.36 -8.56 -11.37
CA ASP A 152 -11.66 -8.84 -10.76
C ASP A 152 -12.04 -7.69 -9.81
N PRO A 153 -12.51 -6.55 -10.35
CA PRO A 153 -12.79 -5.35 -9.58
C PRO A 153 -13.79 -5.58 -8.45
N TYR A 154 -13.53 -4.95 -7.33
CA TYR A 154 -14.41 -4.94 -6.16
C TYR A 154 -14.53 -3.52 -5.59
N ALA A 155 -15.54 -3.28 -4.73
CA ALA A 155 -15.87 -1.95 -4.19
C ALA A 155 -16.04 -0.93 -5.33
N VAL A 156 -15.17 0.08 -5.45
CA VAL A 156 -15.23 1.11 -6.50
C VAL A 156 -14.00 1.12 -7.41
N TYR A 157 -13.20 0.05 -7.41
CA TYR A 157 -11.98 0.01 -8.24
C TYR A 157 -12.24 0.04 -9.75
N ASP A 158 -13.42 -0.36 -10.20
CA ASP A 158 -13.88 -0.23 -11.59
C ASP A 158 -14.09 1.23 -12.02
N ARG A 159 -14.19 2.15 -11.06
CA ARG A 159 -14.44 3.59 -11.28
C ARG A 159 -13.18 4.45 -11.10
N VAL A 160 -12.06 3.84 -10.70
CA VAL A 160 -10.81 4.55 -10.41
C VAL A 160 -9.77 4.19 -11.46
N ALA A 161 -9.18 5.21 -12.09
CA ALA A 161 -8.04 5.03 -12.97
C ALA A 161 -6.74 5.00 -12.16
N PHE A 162 -5.92 3.98 -12.39
CA PHE A 162 -4.57 3.87 -11.82
C PHE A 162 -3.70 2.97 -12.70
N ASP A 163 -2.40 3.17 -12.63
CA ASP A 163 -1.44 2.33 -13.36
C ASP A 163 -1.02 1.11 -12.54
N ILE A 164 -0.59 0.06 -13.24
CA ILE A 164 0.00 -1.12 -12.61
C ILE A 164 1.52 -0.98 -12.76
N PRO A 165 2.26 -0.64 -11.69
CA PRO A 165 3.70 -0.59 -11.77
C PRO A 165 4.27 -1.99 -11.96
N VAL A 166 5.18 -2.14 -12.92
CA VAL A 166 5.84 -3.40 -13.28
C VAL A 166 7.34 -3.21 -13.19
N GLY A 167 8.01 -4.10 -12.47
CA GLY A 167 9.47 -4.17 -12.43
C GLY A 167 10.00 -5.25 -13.37
N TYR A 168 11.30 -5.19 -13.63
CA TYR A 168 12.02 -6.21 -14.38
C TYR A 168 13.27 -6.57 -13.56
N ASN A 169 13.48 -7.85 -13.34
CA ASN A 169 14.64 -8.36 -12.57
C ASN A 169 15.97 -8.03 -13.23
#